data_f2a0954d3d9a78c5ba2f08770e8b82ea
#
_entry.id   f2a0954d3d9a78c5ba2f08770e8b82ea
#
_cell.length_a   1.000
_cell.length_b   1.000
_cell.length_c   1.000
_cell.angle_alpha   90.00
_cell.angle_beta   90.00
_cell.angle_gamma   90.00
#
_symmetry.space_group_name_H-M   'P 1'
#
loop_
_entity.id
_entity.type
_entity.pdbx_description
1 polymer ?
#
loop_
_entity_poly.entity_id
_entity_poly.type
_entity_poly.pdbx_seq_one_letter_code
_entity_poly.pdbx_strand_id
1 'polypeptide(L)'
;MDLTFKTKEGRFNYRVAGVMIHENKLLIMKDHRAPYYYLPGGRVNLHETSTCAILREIKEELQVEGKVNRLLWIHENFFLRTNIK
;
A
#
# COMPACT_ATOMS: atom_id res chain seq x y z
N MET A 1 -8.63 3.85 12.38
CA MET A 1 -7.20 3.69 12.67
C MET A 1 -6.55 2.83 11.62
N ASP A 2 -5.34 3.15 11.24
CA ASP A 2 -4.56 2.32 10.35
C ASP A 2 -4.27 0.97 10.99
N LEU A 3 -4.27 -0.09 10.19
CA LEU A 3 -3.92 -1.42 10.67
C LEU A 3 -2.40 -1.59 10.72
N THR A 4 -1.79 -0.85 11.63
CA THR A 4 -0.39 -0.98 11.98
C THR A 4 -0.32 -0.89 13.50
N PHE A 5 0.34 -1.85 14.12
CA PHE A 5 0.49 -1.86 15.57
C PHE A 5 1.73 -2.63 15.97
N LYS A 6 2.24 -2.30 17.15
CA LYS A 6 3.45 -2.87 17.68
C LYS A 6 3.10 -3.87 18.80
N THR A 7 3.77 -5.01 18.77
CA THR A 7 3.71 -5.99 19.86
C THR A 7 5.11 -6.18 20.43
N LYS A 8 5.23 -7.03 21.45
CA LYS A 8 6.55 -7.41 21.99
C LYS A 8 7.44 -8.03 20.93
N GLU A 9 6.86 -8.80 20.03
CA GLU A 9 7.59 -9.54 19.00
C GLU A 9 7.89 -8.73 17.75
N GLY A 10 7.23 -7.60 17.57
CA GLY A 10 7.46 -6.77 16.39
C GLY A 10 6.27 -5.93 16.01
N ARG A 11 6.25 -5.48 14.77
CA ARG A 11 5.18 -4.62 14.24
C ARG A 11 4.46 -5.33 13.10
N PHE A 12 3.14 -5.24 13.14
CA PHE A 12 2.27 -5.70 12.07
C PHE A 12 1.82 -4.51 11.23
N ASN A 13 1.87 -4.67 9.91
CA ASN A 13 1.32 -3.70 8.97
C ASN A 13 0.46 -4.41 7.94
N TYR A 14 -0.71 -3.86 7.68
CA TYR A 14 -1.58 -4.34 6.61
C TYR A 14 -1.71 -3.21 5.59
N ARG A 15 -1.18 -3.44 4.40
CA ARG A 15 -1.15 -2.45 3.33
C ARG A 15 -1.77 -3.01 2.06
N VAL A 16 -2.25 -2.09 1.23
CA VAL A 16 -2.74 -2.40 -0.12
C VAL A 16 -1.95 -1.58 -1.13
N ALA A 17 -1.83 -2.13 -2.32
CA ALA A 17 -1.22 -1.42 -3.44
C ALA A 17 -2.06 -1.66 -4.70
N GLY A 18 -2.12 -0.66 -5.56
CA GLY A 18 -2.87 -0.74 -6.80
C GLY A 18 -1.95 -0.93 -8.00
N VAL A 19 -2.30 -1.88 -8.85
CA VAL A 19 -1.65 -2.05 -10.14
C VAL A 19 -2.56 -1.39 -11.17
N MET A 20 -2.14 -0.24 -11.68
CA MET A 20 -2.93 0.57 -12.61
C MET A 20 -2.21 0.62 -13.95
N ILE A 21 -2.85 0.04 -14.97
CA ILE A 21 -2.28 -0.02 -16.31
C ILE A 21 -3.17 0.75 -17.27
N HIS A 22 -2.57 1.63 -18.05
CA HIS A 22 -3.27 2.39 -19.09
C HIS A 22 -2.34 2.48 -20.30
N GLU A 23 -2.85 2.09 -21.46
CA GLU A 23 -2.08 2.11 -22.71
C GLU A 23 -0.74 1.37 -22.59
N ASN A 24 -0.77 0.20 -21.96
CA ASN A 24 0.41 -0.65 -21.72
C ASN A 24 1.46 0.00 -20.83
N LYS A 25 1.08 0.99 -20.04
CA LYS A 25 1.97 1.67 -19.11
C LYS A 25 1.50 1.45 -17.69
N LEU A 26 2.42 1.14 -16.81
CA LEU A 26 2.16 0.96 -15.39
C LEU A 26 2.37 2.28 -14.68
N LEU A 27 1.37 2.67 -13.86
CA LEU A 27 1.52 3.84 -13.01
C LEU A 27 2.42 3.53 -11.83
N ILE A 28 3.46 4.31 -11.66
CA ILE A 28 4.35 4.21 -10.50
C ILE A 28 4.50 5.59 -9.88
N MET A 29 4.80 5.59 -8.58
CA MET A 29 4.96 6.79 -7.80
C MET A 29 6.41 6.96 -7.39
N LYS A 30 6.83 8.21 -7.25
CA LYS A 30 8.16 8.55 -6.79
C LYS A 30 8.07 9.65 -5.75
N ASP A 31 8.63 9.37 -4.58
CA ASP A 31 8.75 10.37 -3.52
C ASP A 31 10.24 10.74 -3.43
N HIS A 32 10.53 12.03 -3.41
CA HIS A 32 11.91 12.51 -3.32
C HIS A 32 12.64 12.04 -2.05
N ARG A 33 11.89 11.55 -1.05
CA ARG A 33 12.45 11.02 0.20
C ARG A 33 12.86 9.56 0.09
N ALA A 34 12.51 8.88 -1.01
CA ALA A 34 12.79 7.46 -1.20
C ALA A 34 13.61 7.26 -2.45
N PRO A 35 14.61 6.36 -2.42
CA PRO A 35 15.46 6.10 -3.58
C PRO A 35 14.85 5.12 -4.57
N TYR A 36 13.56 4.81 -4.48
CA TYR A 36 12.89 3.81 -5.30
C TYR A 36 11.53 4.30 -5.74
N TYR A 37 11.00 3.66 -6.79
CA TYR A 37 9.62 3.85 -7.24
C TYR A 37 8.73 2.86 -6.50
N TYR A 38 7.45 3.19 -6.39
CA TYR A 38 6.49 2.33 -5.70
C TYR A 38 5.10 2.45 -6.33
N LEU A 39 4.27 1.44 -6.08
CA LEU A 39 2.88 1.45 -6.53
C LEU A 39 2.05 2.33 -5.60
N PRO A 40 0.98 2.98 -6.13
CA PRO A 40 0.07 3.73 -5.27
C PRO A 40 -0.60 2.79 -4.26
N GLY A 41 -0.81 3.28 -3.06
CA GLY A 41 -1.45 2.50 -2.01
C GLY A 41 -1.14 3.03 -0.64
N GLY A 42 -1.44 2.24 0.36
CA GLY A 42 -1.22 2.62 1.74
C GLY A 42 -1.78 1.61 2.72
N ARG A 43 -1.95 2.04 3.95
CA ARG A 43 -2.43 1.17 5.02
C ARG A 43 -3.94 1.03 5.00
N VAL A 44 -4.41 -0.19 5.28
CA VAL A 44 -5.82 -0.45 5.45
C VAL A 44 -6.24 0.02 6.84
N ASN A 45 -7.40 0.67 6.94
CA ASN A 45 -7.94 1.09 8.22
C ASN A 45 -8.75 -0.05 8.85
N LEU A 46 -8.86 0.00 10.17
CA LEU A 46 -9.74 -0.93 10.88
C LEU A 46 -11.17 -0.77 10.35
N HIS A 47 -11.86 -1.88 10.14
CA HIS A 47 -13.21 -1.94 9.56
C HIS A 47 -13.30 -1.58 8.08
N GLU A 48 -12.18 -1.51 7.41
CA GLU A 48 -12.13 -1.21 5.98
C GLU A 48 -11.73 -2.47 5.21
N THR A 49 -12.42 -2.77 4.10
CA THR A 49 -11.99 -3.85 3.22
C THR A 49 -10.79 -3.39 2.40
N SER A 50 -10.03 -4.34 1.87
CA SER A 50 -8.90 -4.01 1.00
C SER A 50 -9.35 -3.25 -0.25
N THR A 51 -10.51 -3.60 -0.80
CA THR A 51 -11.08 -2.89 -1.95
C THR A 51 -11.38 -1.44 -1.62
N CYS A 52 -12.04 -1.19 -0.50
CA CYS A 52 -12.33 0.17 -0.06
C CYS A 52 -11.05 0.94 0.25
N ALA A 53 -10.08 0.27 0.85
CA ALA A 53 -8.81 0.89 1.20
C ALA A 53 -8.06 1.39 -0.04
N ILE A 54 -7.94 0.55 -1.07
CA ILE A 54 -7.20 0.95 -2.27
C ILE A 54 -7.92 2.07 -3.03
N LEU A 55 -9.25 2.02 -3.08
CA LEU A 55 -10.02 3.10 -3.73
C LEU A 55 -9.86 4.42 -2.98
N ARG A 56 -9.87 4.38 -1.65
CA ARG A 56 -9.63 5.56 -0.82
C ARG A 56 -8.23 6.11 -1.03
N GLU A 57 -7.21 5.26 -1.01
CA GLU A 57 -5.83 5.68 -1.18
C GLU A 57 -5.58 6.29 -2.56
N ILE A 58 -6.16 5.71 -3.61
CA ILE A 58 -6.04 6.24 -4.97
C ILE A 58 -6.71 7.62 -5.07
N LYS A 59 -7.86 7.79 -4.44
CA LYS A 59 -8.54 9.09 -4.42
C LYS A 59 -7.72 10.13 -3.68
N GLU A 60 -7.13 9.76 -2.54
CA GLU A 60 -6.28 10.66 -1.76
C GLU A 60 -5.01 11.06 -2.51
N GLU A 61 -4.34 10.10 -3.13
CA GLU A 61 -3.04 10.32 -3.77
C GLU A 61 -3.16 10.92 -5.17
N LEU A 62 -4.14 10.47 -5.97
CA LEU A 62 -4.28 10.84 -7.36
C LEU A 62 -5.51 11.67 -7.65
N GLN A 63 -6.42 11.81 -6.69
CA GLN A 63 -7.67 12.55 -6.83
C GLN A 63 -8.54 12.05 -7.97
N VAL A 64 -8.55 10.73 -8.20
CA VAL A 64 -9.38 10.08 -9.20
C VAL A 64 -10.28 9.06 -8.54
N GLU A 65 -11.47 8.87 -9.15
CA GLU A 65 -12.37 7.80 -8.77
C GLU A 65 -11.94 6.53 -9.48
N GLY A 66 -11.66 5.48 -8.72
CA GLY A 66 -11.18 4.23 -9.25
C GLY A 66 -12.24 3.15 -9.24
N LYS A 67 -11.91 2.03 -9.88
CA LYS A 67 -12.73 0.83 -9.85
C LYS A 67 -11.77 -0.36 -9.74
N VAL A 68 -12.04 -1.24 -8.78
CA VAL A 68 -11.22 -2.43 -8.61
C VAL A 68 -11.73 -3.52 -9.56
N ASN A 69 -10.83 -4.05 -10.37
CA ASN A 69 -11.14 -5.13 -11.28
C ASN A 69 -11.04 -6.48 -10.59
N ARG A 70 -9.90 -6.74 -9.94
CA ARG A 70 -9.70 -8.00 -9.22
C ARG A 70 -8.50 -7.91 -8.30
N LEU A 71 -8.45 -8.84 -7.34
CA LEU A 71 -7.26 -9.06 -6.52
C LEU A 71 -6.26 -9.86 -7.33
N LEU A 72 -5.01 -9.38 -7.40
CA LEU A 72 -3.96 -10.06 -8.15
C LEU A 72 -3.23 -11.09 -7.30
N TRP A 73 -2.77 -10.68 -6.11
CA TRP A 73 -2.10 -11.61 -5.20
C TRP A 73 -2.07 -11.01 -3.79
N ILE A 74 -1.73 -11.87 -2.84
CA ILE A 74 -1.43 -11.48 -1.47
C ILE A 74 0.06 -11.73 -1.26
N HIS A 75 0.74 -10.76 -0.70
CA HIS A 75 2.17 -10.84 -0.44
C HIS A 75 2.42 -10.69 1.05
N GLU A 76 3.20 -11.61 1.59
CA GLU A 76 3.67 -11.53 2.97
C GLU A 76 5.15 -11.16 2.94
N ASN A 77 5.50 -10.16 3.71
CA ASN A 77 6.87 -9.68 3.76
C ASN A 77 7.32 -9.59 5.21
N PHE A 78 8.34 -10.35 5.53
CA PHE A 78 8.94 -10.36 6.86
C PHE A 78 10.35 -9.83 6.75
N PHE A 79 10.69 -8.88 7.60
CA PHE A 79 12.05 -8.37 7.62
C PHE A 79 12.45 -8.03 9.04
N LEU A 80 13.73 -8.13 9.30
CA LEU A 80 14.32 -7.82 10.59
C LEU A 80 15.03 -6.49 10.48
N ARG A 81 14.63 -5.55 11.35
CA ARG A 81 15.31 -4.27 11.43
C ARG A 81 16.22 -4.30 12.66
N THR A 82 17.50 -4.08 12.45
CA THR A 82 18.46 -4.01 13.52
C THR A 82 19.00 -2.59 13.63
N ASN A 83 19.22 -2.17 14.87
CA ASN A 83 19.92 -0.91 15.15
C ASN A 83 21.34 -1.24 15.52
N ILE A 84 22.15 -1.36 14.51
CA ILE A 84 23.58 -1.59 14.69
C ILE A 84 24.25 -0.23 14.68
N LYS A 85 24.99 0.03 15.70
CA LYS A 85 25.74 1.28 15.83
C LYS A 85 27.22 1.04 15.69
#